data_386c8c183aaaf30328067019e8da45bc
#
_entry.id   386c8c183aaaf30328067019e8da45bc
#
_cell.length_a   1.000
_cell.length_b   1.000
_cell.length_c   1.000
_cell.angle_alpha   90.00
_cell.angle_beta   90.00
_cell.angle_gamma   90.00
#
_symmetry.space_group_name_H-M   'P 1'
#
loop_
_entity.id
_entity.type
_entity.pdbx_description
1 polymer ?
#
loop_
_entity_poly.entity_id
_entity_poly.type
_entity_poly.pdbx_seq_one_letter_code
_entity_poly.pdbx_strand_id
1 'polypeptide(L)'
;RVADFYTIAIEHTSSGHPAVYDIPLYFLFGVWNLPTYLLYKFADYDYLNATPAQLWLKTMMLVFVLLAARILMRIARTMGMDADRAKWVAFYFLSAMSVVLPVFVIVQYDIVLVAVMLLGLHAYMKGNQRGFLLWFMLANTLKLFAVFVFIPLVLLKEKRLRRVAGQAVVGLAGLAFCRLLY
;
A
#
# COMPACT_ATOMS: atom_id res chain seq x y z
N ARG A 1 -21.18 14.75 3.32
CA ARG A 1 -19.95 14.86 4.14
C ARG A 1 -19.15 13.57 3.98
N VAL A 2 -17.81 13.64 3.90
CA VAL A 2 -16.96 12.45 3.82
C VAL A 2 -17.08 11.58 5.09
N ALA A 3 -17.43 12.18 6.23
CA ALA A 3 -17.75 11.49 7.47
C ALA A 3 -18.85 10.42 7.33
N ASP A 4 -19.76 10.65 6.40
CA ASP A 4 -20.86 9.70 6.15
C ASP A 4 -20.41 8.45 5.40
N PHE A 5 -19.21 8.47 4.76
CA PHE A 5 -18.68 7.33 4.00
C PHE A 5 -18.52 6.09 4.88
N TYR A 6 -17.92 6.21 6.05
CA TYR A 6 -17.72 5.07 6.95
C TYR A 6 -19.03 4.59 7.56
N THR A 7 -19.92 5.50 7.92
CA THR A 7 -21.27 5.17 8.38
C THR A 7 -22.03 4.43 7.31
N ILE A 8 -22.05 4.93 6.08
CA ILE A 8 -22.68 4.27 4.93
C ILE A 8 -22.02 2.92 4.66
N ALA A 9 -20.68 2.84 4.68
CA ALA A 9 -19.96 1.59 4.45
C ALA A 9 -20.25 0.54 5.54
N ILE A 10 -20.44 0.95 6.80
CA ILE A 10 -20.81 0.07 7.91
C ILE A 10 -22.26 -0.39 7.77
N GLU A 11 -23.18 0.53 7.50
CA GLU A 11 -24.62 0.26 7.43
C GLU A 11 -24.99 -0.61 6.21
N HIS A 12 -24.26 -0.48 5.10
CA HIS A 12 -24.56 -1.17 3.84
C HIS A 12 -23.68 -2.41 3.59
N THR A 13 -22.77 -2.77 4.49
CA THR A 13 -22.02 -4.04 4.37
C THR A 13 -22.87 -5.21 4.83
N SER A 14 -23.26 -6.06 3.89
CA SER A 14 -23.96 -7.33 4.14
C SER A 14 -23.19 -8.30 5.05
N SER A 15 -21.89 -8.09 5.22
CA SER A 15 -21.00 -8.93 6.03
C SER A 15 -20.85 -8.47 7.48
N GLY A 16 -21.40 -7.32 7.86
CA GLY A 16 -21.22 -6.75 9.21
C GLY A 16 -19.78 -6.33 9.55
N HIS A 17 -18.86 -6.35 8.57
CA HIS A 17 -17.48 -5.93 8.80
C HIS A 17 -17.33 -4.43 8.55
N PRO A 18 -16.80 -3.67 9.53
CA PRO A 18 -16.57 -2.24 9.34
C PRO A 18 -15.52 -1.97 8.27
N ALA A 19 -15.64 -0.84 7.61
CA ALA A 19 -14.58 -0.32 6.74
C ALA A 19 -13.32 -0.05 7.58
N VAL A 20 -12.25 -0.80 7.31
CA VAL A 20 -11.02 -0.80 8.14
C VAL A 20 -9.85 -0.07 7.49
N TYR A 21 -10.01 0.40 6.26
CA TYR A 21 -8.96 1.08 5.51
C TYR A 21 -9.25 2.57 5.36
N ASP A 22 -8.19 3.36 5.18
CA ASP A 22 -8.33 4.78 4.91
C ASP A 22 -8.73 5.06 3.44
N ILE A 23 -9.30 6.23 3.18
CA ILE A 23 -9.87 6.67 1.88
C ILE A 23 -8.97 6.36 0.67
N PRO A 24 -7.64 6.59 0.70
CA PRO A 24 -6.80 6.34 -0.48
C PRO A 24 -6.81 4.89 -0.96
N LEU A 25 -6.96 3.93 -0.05
CA LEU A 25 -7.04 2.52 -0.43
C LEU A 25 -8.38 2.20 -1.08
N TYR A 26 -9.48 2.76 -0.57
CA TYR A 26 -10.80 2.64 -1.22
C TYR A 26 -10.84 3.31 -2.60
N PHE A 27 -10.15 4.44 -2.77
CA PHE A 27 -9.98 5.04 -4.08
C PHE A 27 -9.24 4.11 -5.05
N LEU A 28 -8.16 3.47 -4.60
CA LEU A 28 -7.44 2.47 -5.39
C LEU A 28 -8.36 1.30 -5.78
N PHE A 29 -9.17 0.80 -4.84
CA PHE A 29 -10.14 -0.25 -5.13
C PHE A 29 -11.18 0.19 -6.17
N GLY A 30 -11.70 1.40 -6.05
CA GLY A 30 -12.65 1.97 -7.01
C GLY A 30 -12.07 2.05 -8.41
N VAL A 31 -10.85 2.57 -8.54
CA VAL A 31 -10.14 2.66 -9.82
C VAL A 31 -9.87 1.27 -10.40
N TRP A 32 -9.41 0.32 -9.58
CA TRP A 32 -9.13 -1.05 -10.04
C TRP A 32 -10.38 -1.77 -10.50
N ASN A 33 -11.49 -1.60 -9.77
CA ASN A 33 -12.77 -2.25 -10.09
C ASN A 33 -13.62 -1.47 -11.09
N LEU A 34 -13.11 -0.37 -11.65
CA LEU A 34 -13.84 0.39 -12.67
C LEU A 34 -14.34 -0.48 -13.85
N PRO A 35 -13.56 -1.44 -14.41
CA PRO A 35 -14.05 -2.31 -15.48
C PRO A 35 -15.25 -3.16 -15.05
N THR A 36 -15.21 -3.75 -13.86
CA THR A 36 -16.32 -4.58 -13.34
C THR A 36 -17.55 -3.73 -13.03
N TYR A 37 -17.37 -2.52 -12.53
CA TYR A 37 -18.45 -1.55 -12.33
C TYR A 37 -19.13 -1.14 -13.65
N LEU A 38 -18.34 -0.91 -14.70
CA LEU A 38 -18.89 -0.58 -16.03
C LEU A 38 -19.68 -1.76 -16.62
N LEU A 39 -19.20 -2.98 -16.46
CA LEU A 39 -19.94 -4.19 -16.86
C LEU A 39 -21.25 -4.31 -16.09
N TYR A 40 -21.26 -4.07 -14.78
CA TYR A 40 -22.49 -4.02 -13.99
C TYR A 40 -23.47 -2.99 -14.53
N LYS A 41 -23.00 -1.76 -14.77
CA LYS A 41 -23.86 -0.64 -15.17
C LYS A 41 -24.44 -0.79 -16.58
N PHE A 42 -23.69 -1.37 -17.52
CA PHE A 42 -24.07 -1.40 -18.94
C PHE A 42 -24.46 -2.77 -19.46
N ALA A 43 -24.10 -3.85 -18.77
CA ALA A 43 -24.35 -5.22 -19.18
C ALA A 43 -25.13 -6.04 -18.13
N ASP A 44 -25.68 -5.38 -17.10
CA ASP A 44 -26.44 -5.99 -16.00
C ASP A 44 -25.69 -7.18 -15.34
N TYR A 45 -24.37 -7.07 -15.25
CA TYR A 45 -23.51 -8.12 -14.72
C TYR A 45 -23.39 -8.01 -13.19
N ASP A 46 -23.87 -9.01 -12.45
CA ASP A 46 -23.72 -9.06 -11.00
C ASP A 46 -22.25 -9.28 -10.60
N TYR A 47 -21.52 -8.18 -10.39
CA TYR A 47 -20.11 -8.24 -10.04
C TYR A 47 -19.86 -8.58 -8.56
N LEU A 48 -20.84 -8.41 -7.68
CA LEU A 48 -20.66 -8.65 -6.24
C LEU A 48 -20.47 -10.13 -5.92
N ASN A 49 -21.24 -10.98 -6.60
CA ASN A 49 -21.25 -12.42 -6.35
C ASN A 49 -20.52 -13.23 -7.43
N ALA A 50 -20.13 -12.60 -8.53
CA ALA A 50 -19.51 -13.28 -9.63
C ALA A 50 -18.04 -13.64 -9.37
N THR A 51 -17.70 -14.92 -9.52
CA THR A 51 -16.31 -15.42 -9.40
C THR A 51 -15.29 -14.63 -10.25
N PRO A 52 -15.57 -14.26 -11.52
CA PRO A 52 -14.62 -13.47 -12.31
C PRO A 52 -14.32 -12.10 -11.72
N ALA A 53 -15.30 -11.43 -11.11
CA ALA A 53 -15.07 -10.14 -10.47
C ALA A 53 -14.17 -10.26 -9.21
N GLN A 54 -14.37 -11.30 -8.43
CA GLN A 54 -13.49 -11.61 -7.29
C GLN A 54 -12.07 -11.95 -7.75
N LEU A 55 -11.92 -12.72 -8.83
CA LEU A 55 -10.62 -12.99 -9.43
C LEU A 55 -9.96 -11.72 -9.95
N TRP A 56 -10.72 -10.82 -10.59
CA TRP A 56 -10.21 -9.52 -11.02
C TRP A 56 -9.63 -8.71 -9.85
N LEU A 57 -10.32 -8.66 -8.73
CA LEU A 57 -9.81 -7.98 -7.54
C LEU A 57 -8.50 -8.61 -7.03
N LYS A 58 -8.37 -9.94 -7.08
CA LYS A 58 -7.14 -10.64 -6.70
C LYS A 58 -5.96 -10.32 -7.63
N THR A 59 -6.20 -9.93 -8.89
CA THR A 59 -5.12 -9.50 -9.80
C THR A 59 -4.42 -8.24 -9.29
N MET A 60 -5.11 -7.35 -8.58
CA MET A 60 -4.49 -6.20 -7.94
C MET A 60 -3.43 -6.65 -6.92
N MET A 61 -3.76 -7.64 -6.09
CA MET A 61 -2.82 -8.20 -5.12
C MET A 61 -1.59 -8.77 -5.80
N LEU A 62 -1.78 -9.54 -6.88
CA LEU A 62 -0.69 -10.10 -7.67
C LEU A 62 0.24 -8.99 -8.21
N VAL A 63 -0.32 -7.92 -8.76
CA VAL A 63 0.46 -6.78 -9.27
C VAL A 63 1.34 -6.18 -8.15
N PHE A 64 0.77 -5.95 -6.97
CA PHE A 64 1.53 -5.38 -5.85
C PHE A 64 2.57 -6.34 -5.26
N VAL A 65 2.29 -7.65 -5.23
CA VAL A 65 3.28 -8.68 -4.86
C VAL A 65 4.46 -8.67 -5.82
N LEU A 66 4.20 -8.67 -7.14
CA LEU A 66 5.25 -8.64 -8.16
C LEU A 66 6.03 -7.32 -8.12
N LEU A 67 5.35 -6.19 -7.88
CA LEU A 67 5.98 -4.90 -7.68
C LEU A 67 6.92 -4.92 -6.46
N ALA A 68 6.45 -5.43 -5.32
CA ALA A 68 7.26 -5.57 -4.10
C ALA A 68 8.49 -6.45 -4.34
N ALA A 69 8.34 -7.61 -4.99
CA ALA A 69 9.45 -8.48 -5.37
C ALA A 69 10.47 -7.77 -6.26
N ARG A 70 10.00 -7.02 -7.27
CA ARG A 70 10.88 -6.23 -8.15
C ARG A 70 11.63 -5.13 -7.39
N ILE A 71 10.99 -4.47 -6.45
CA ILE A 71 11.63 -3.43 -5.64
C ILE A 71 12.67 -4.05 -4.70
N LEU A 72 12.37 -5.19 -4.09
CA LEU A 72 13.33 -5.95 -3.27
C LEU A 72 14.59 -6.32 -4.06
N MET A 73 14.45 -6.80 -5.30
CA MET A 73 15.60 -7.02 -6.19
C MET A 73 16.43 -5.74 -6.40
N ARG A 74 15.75 -4.59 -6.60
CA ARG A 74 16.45 -3.31 -6.76
C ARG A 74 17.17 -2.87 -5.48
N ILE A 75 16.55 -3.08 -4.33
CA ILE A 75 17.16 -2.83 -3.01
C ILE A 75 18.41 -3.72 -2.85
N ALA A 76 18.30 -5.02 -3.10
CA ALA A 76 19.40 -5.96 -3.02
C ALA A 76 20.59 -5.55 -3.93
N ARG A 77 20.30 -5.11 -5.16
CA ARG A 77 21.33 -4.57 -6.07
C ARG A 77 21.95 -3.28 -5.56
N THR A 78 21.17 -2.40 -4.95
CA THR A 78 21.68 -1.16 -4.31
C THR A 78 22.60 -1.47 -3.12
N MET A 79 22.40 -2.62 -2.46
CA MET A 79 23.26 -3.14 -1.40
C MET A 79 24.53 -3.86 -1.93
N GLY A 80 24.76 -3.88 -3.23
CA GLY A 80 25.94 -4.48 -3.85
C GLY A 80 25.80 -5.97 -4.20
N MET A 81 24.60 -6.55 -4.10
CA MET A 81 24.38 -7.92 -4.55
C MET A 81 24.45 -8.02 -6.07
N ASP A 82 25.01 -9.12 -6.57
CA ASP A 82 24.99 -9.46 -8.01
C ASP A 82 23.53 -9.74 -8.48
N ALA A 83 23.35 -9.81 -9.79
CA ALA A 83 22.03 -9.95 -10.39
C ALA A 83 21.34 -11.26 -9.99
N ASP A 84 22.11 -12.35 -9.85
CA ASP A 84 21.53 -13.65 -9.56
C ASP A 84 21.14 -13.80 -8.09
N ARG A 85 21.96 -13.31 -7.17
CA ARG A 85 21.58 -13.22 -5.75
C ARG A 85 20.36 -12.33 -5.54
N ALA A 86 20.26 -11.21 -6.26
CA ALA A 86 19.10 -10.35 -6.17
C ALA A 86 17.81 -11.05 -6.65
N LYS A 87 17.88 -11.93 -7.66
CA LYS A 87 16.74 -12.76 -8.08
C LYS A 87 16.30 -13.73 -6.97
N TRP A 88 17.25 -14.30 -6.24
CA TRP A 88 16.94 -15.18 -5.11
C TRP A 88 16.19 -14.44 -3.99
N VAL A 89 16.49 -13.17 -3.73
CA VAL A 89 15.72 -12.36 -2.77
C VAL A 89 14.25 -12.27 -3.18
N ALA A 90 13.98 -12.00 -4.47
CA ALA A 90 12.60 -11.97 -4.97
C ALA A 90 11.95 -13.36 -4.90
N PHE A 91 12.67 -14.41 -5.24
CA PHE A 91 12.15 -15.79 -5.16
C PHE A 91 11.76 -16.15 -3.72
N TYR A 92 12.62 -15.89 -2.73
CA TYR A 92 12.29 -16.15 -1.33
C TYR A 92 11.10 -15.33 -0.84
N PHE A 93 11.00 -14.07 -1.26
CA PHE A 93 9.84 -13.25 -0.94
C PHE A 93 8.56 -13.84 -1.54
N LEU A 94 8.57 -14.23 -2.81
CA LEU A 94 7.39 -14.76 -3.52
C LEU A 94 6.99 -16.16 -3.00
N SER A 95 7.93 -16.95 -2.50
CA SER A 95 7.67 -18.28 -1.95
C SER A 95 7.38 -18.27 -0.44
N ALA A 96 7.56 -17.13 0.24
CA ALA A 96 7.35 -17.04 1.67
C ALA A 96 5.87 -17.23 2.03
N MET A 97 5.58 -18.20 2.87
CA MET A 97 4.21 -18.46 3.33
C MET A 97 3.60 -17.25 4.04
N SER A 98 4.41 -16.41 4.69
CA SER A 98 4.01 -15.14 5.29
C SER A 98 3.55 -14.08 4.27
N VAL A 99 3.83 -14.27 2.99
CA VAL A 99 3.30 -13.44 1.88
C VAL A 99 2.11 -14.14 1.22
N VAL A 100 2.25 -15.42 0.90
CA VAL A 100 1.25 -16.18 0.15
C VAL A 100 -0.07 -16.29 0.91
N LEU A 101 -0.04 -16.70 2.18
CA LEU A 101 -1.26 -16.89 2.98
C LEU A 101 -2.04 -15.57 3.20
N PRO A 102 -1.45 -14.48 3.73
CA PRO A 102 -2.21 -13.25 3.95
C PRO A 102 -2.76 -12.68 2.66
N VAL A 103 -1.97 -12.68 1.58
CA VAL A 103 -2.34 -11.99 0.33
C VAL A 103 -3.36 -12.77 -0.49
N PHE A 104 -3.16 -14.07 -0.70
CA PHE A 104 -3.96 -14.84 -1.64
C PHE A 104 -5.05 -15.70 -0.99
N VAL A 105 -4.85 -16.10 0.27
CA VAL A 105 -5.83 -16.92 1.01
C VAL A 105 -6.74 -16.05 1.85
N ILE A 106 -6.16 -15.16 2.69
CA ILE A 106 -6.93 -14.26 3.58
C ILE A 106 -7.38 -13.00 2.84
N VAL A 107 -6.73 -12.66 1.71
CA VAL A 107 -7.01 -11.46 0.88
C VAL A 107 -6.78 -10.17 1.66
N GLN A 108 -5.62 -10.06 2.33
CA GLN A 108 -5.20 -8.83 3.00
C GLN A 108 -4.53 -7.86 2.02
N TYR A 109 -5.00 -6.63 2.02
CA TYR A 109 -4.50 -5.57 1.13
C TYR A 109 -3.23 -4.88 1.64
N ASP A 110 -2.67 -5.32 2.74
CA ASP A 110 -1.45 -4.76 3.34
C ASP A 110 -0.23 -4.86 2.40
N ILE A 111 -0.29 -5.72 1.39
CA ILE A 111 0.75 -5.80 0.34
C ILE A 111 0.92 -4.49 -0.44
N VAL A 112 -0.14 -3.70 -0.59
CA VAL A 112 -0.09 -2.36 -1.20
C VAL A 112 0.79 -1.46 -0.34
N LEU A 113 0.55 -1.44 0.98
CA LEU A 113 1.36 -0.70 1.94
C LEU A 113 2.83 -1.14 1.88
N VAL A 114 3.08 -2.45 1.90
CA VAL A 114 4.44 -3.02 1.83
C VAL A 114 5.16 -2.56 0.57
N ALA A 115 4.51 -2.60 -0.61
CA ALA A 115 5.11 -2.16 -1.86
C ALA A 115 5.47 -0.66 -1.82
N VAL A 116 4.58 0.19 -1.28
CA VAL A 116 4.83 1.64 -1.15
C VAL A 116 5.95 1.92 -0.15
N MET A 117 5.99 1.22 0.99
CA MET A 117 7.09 1.34 1.96
C MET A 117 8.44 0.92 1.37
N LEU A 118 8.47 -0.16 0.57
CA LEU A 118 9.69 -0.60 -0.13
C LEU A 118 10.17 0.44 -1.16
N LEU A 119 9.27 1.14 -1.86
CA LEU A 119 9.63 2.28 -2.72
C LEU A 119 10.28 3.40 -1.91
N GLY A 120 9.72 3.72 -0.75
CA GLY A 120 10.28 4.70 0.18
C GLY A 120 11.67 4.28 0.69
N LEU A 121 11.83 3.02 1.09
CA LEU A 121 13.11 2.47 1.54
C LEU A 121 14.17 2.51 0.41
N HIS A 122 13.79 2.13 -0.80
CA HIS A 122 14.68 2.20 -1.95
C HIS A 122 15.13 3.65 -2.26
N ALA A 123 14.20 4.61 -2.18
CA ALA A 123 14.52 6.03 -2.33
C ALA A 123 15.46 6.53 -1.22
N TYR A 124 15.23 6.09 0.03
CA TYR A 124 16.10 6.37 1.18
C TYR A 124 17.53 5.89 0.95
N MET A 125 17.71 4.63 0.52
CA MET A 125 19.01 4.02 0.24
C MET A 125 19.75 4.73 -0.90
N LYS A 126 19.03 5.22 -1.91
CA LYS A 126 19.60 6.03 -3.00
C LYS A 126 19.89 7.48 -2.64
N GLY A 127 19.65 7.90 -1.40
CA GLY A 127 19.82 9.30 -1.00
C GLY A 127 18.76 10.25 -1.59
N ASN A 128 17.73 9.74 -2.26
CA ASN A 128 16.64 10.54 -2.81
C ASN A 128 15.65 10.93 -1.69
N GLN A 129 15.94 12.06 -1.04
CA GLN A 129 15.14 12.55 0.08
C GLN A 129 13.70 12.89 -0.30
N ARG A 130 13.49 13.47 -1.49
CA ARG A 130 12.13 13.81 -1.96
C ARG A 130 11.29 12.56 -2.21
N GLY A 131 11.87 11.57 -2.90
CA GLY A 131 11.21 10.28 -3.11
C GLY A 131 10.90 9.55 -1.81
N PHE A 132 11.85 9.54 -0.86
CA PHE A 132 11.65 8.98 0.48
C PHE A 132 10.43 9.59 1.18
N LEU A 133 10.36 10.92 1.27
CA LEU A 133 9.27 11.62 1.94
C LEU A 133 7.94 11.40 1.24
N LEU A 134 7.90 11.45 -0.11
CA LEU A 134 6.70 11.23 -0.89
C LEU A 134 6.11 9.83 -0.68
N TRP A 135 6.96 8.80 -0.79
CA TRP A 135 6.49 7.41 -0.63
C TRP A 135 6.06 7.10 0.79
N PHE A 136 6.77 7.63 1.82
CA PHE A 136 6.34 7.44 3.19
C PHE A 136 5.13 8.30 3.57
N MET A 137 4.95 9.49 2.98
CA MET A 137 3.71 10.25 3.12
C MET A 137 2.52 9.42 2.60
N LEU A 138 2.65 8.82 1.42
CA LEU A 138 1.61 7.93 0.88
C LEU A 138 1.40 6.69 1.75
N ALA A 139 2.48 6.03 2.20
CA ALA A 139 2.38 4.85 3.06
C ALA A 139 1.68 5.15 4.39
N ASN A 140 2.03 6.27 5.04
CA ASN A 140 1.41 6.70 6.30
C ASN A 140 -0.08 7.05 6.11
N THR A 141 -0.46 7.52 4.92
CA THR A 141 -1.86 7.80 4.57
C THR A 141 -2.65 6.52 4.34
N LEU A 142 -2.03 5.48 3.78
CA LEU A 142 -2.67 4.17 3.60
C LEU A 142 -2.89 3.46 4.94
N LYS A 143 -1.94 3.54 5.85
CA LYS A 143 -2.05 2.91 7.17
C LYS A 143 -1.03 3.53 8.14
N LEU A 144 -1.50 3.98 9.30
CA LEU A 144 -0.67 4.60 10.34
C LEU A 144 0.54 3.74 10.73
N PHE A 145 0.46 2.43 10.55
CA PHE A 145 1.55 1.50 10.85
C PHE A 145 2.89 1.84 10.17
N ALA A 146 2.86 2.48 8.98
CA ALA A 146 4.08 2.89 8.28
C ALA A 146 4.94 3.91 9.06
N VAL A 147 4.33 4.65 9.99
CA VAL A 147 5.03 5.61 10.86
C VAL A 147 6.12 4.92 11.69
N PHE A 148 5.89 3.67 12.13
CA PHE A 148 6.87 2.90 12.92
C PHE A 148 8.14 2.55 12.13
N VAL A 149 8.09 2.59 10.81
CA VAL A 149 9.26 2.43 9.93
C VAL A 149 9.82 3.80 9.53
N PHE A 150 8.94 4.75 9.24
CA PHE A 150 9.31 6.08 8.77
C PHE A 150 10.15 6.86 9.77
N ILE A 151 9.67 6.98 11.03
CA ILE A 151 10.34 7.80 12.05
C ILE A 151 11.75 7.29 12.36
N PRO A 152 12.00 6.00 12.62
CA PRO A 152 13.34 5.47 12.78
C PRO A 152 14.27 5.78 11.59
N LEU A 153 13.82 5.65 10.36
CA LEU A 153 14.62 5.97 9.18
C LEU A 153 14.99 7.44 9.10
N VAL A 154 14.07 8.35 9.48
CA VAL A 154 14.36 9.79 9.57
C VAL A 154 15.44 10.04 10.63
N LEU A 155 15.31 9.45 11.83
CA LEU A 155 16.25 9.61 12.95
C LEU A 155 17.64 9.02 12.66
N LEU A 156 17.72 7.95 11.87
CA LEU A 156 19.00 7.37 11.46
C LEU A 156 19.79 8.33 10.55
N LYS A 157 19.11 9.07 9.69
CA LYS A 157 19.74 9.93 8.69
C LYS A 157 19.96 11.38 9.16
N GLU A 158 19.04 11.93 9.95
CA GLU A 158 19.06 13.33 10.35
C GLU A 158 19.18 13.45 11.88
N LYS A 159 20.15 14.23 12.33
CA LYS A 159 20.42 14.44 13.75
C LYS A 159 19.92 15.79 14.28
N ARG A 160 19.57 16.71 13.38
CA ARG A 160 19.07 18.04 13.76
C ARG A 160 17.57 17.99 14.00
N LEU A 161 17.13 18.16 15.24
CA LEU A 161 15.71 18.07 15.64
C LEU A 161 14.77 18.90 14.76
N ARG A 162 15.17 20.11 14.38
CA ARG A 162 14.36 20.96 13.48
C ARG A 162 14.11 20.32 12.12
N ARG A 163 15.10 19.62 11.55
CA ARG A 163 14.95 18.91 10.27
C ARG A 163 14.16 17.63 10.43
N VAL A 164 14.36 16.91 11.52
CA VAL A 164 13.55 15.73 11.86
C VAL A 164 12.09 16.12 11.96
N ALA A 165 11.76 17.18 12.70
CA ALA A 165 10.41 17.70 12.82
C ALA A 165 9.81 18.09 11.46
N GLY A 166 10.57 18.81 10.62
CA GLY A 166 10.13 19.17 9.27
C GLY A 166 9.84 17.96 8.38
N GLN A 167 10.70 16.94 8.42
CA GLN A 167 10.48 15.70 7.66
C GLN A 167 9.28 14.91 8.21
N ALA A 168 9.10 14.87 9.53
CA ALA A 168 7.94 14.23 10.14
C ALA A 168 6.64 14.91 9.73
N VAL A 169 6.60 16.26 9.74
CA VAL A 169 5.43 17.02 9.27
C VAL A 169 5.10 16.68 7.82
N VAL A 170 6.09 16.67 6.91
CA VAL A 170 5.86 16.31 5.50
C VAL A 170 5.41 14.87 5.37
N GLY A 171 6.06 13.92 6.05
CA GLY A 171 5.71 12.50 5.95
C GLY A 171 4.34 12.16 6.54
N LEU A 172 3.81 12.99 7.44
CA LEU A 172 2.48 12.81 8.04
C LEU A 172 1.41 13.71 7.42
N ALA A 173 1.78 14.62 6.51
CA ALA A 173 0.85 15.60 5.93
C ALA A 173 -0.33 14.92 5.22
N GLY A 174 -0.10 13.85 4.48
CA GLY A 174 -1.18 13.10 3.81
C GLY A 174 -2.17 12.48 4.80
N LEU A 175 -1.66 11.90 5.88
CA LEU A 175 -2.49 11.34 6.94
C LEU A 175 -3.32 12.45 7.62
N ALA A 176 -2.68 13.57 7.97
CA ALA A 176 -3.36 14.72 8.57
C ALA A 176 -4.46 15.27 7.64
N PHE A 177 -4.15 15.41 6.34
CA PHE A 177 -5.13 15.85 5.35
C PHE A 177 -6.33 14.90 5.28
N CYS A 178 -6.11 13.59 5.21
CA CYS A 178 -7.23 12.63 5.21
C CYS A 178 -8.06 12.72 6.50
N ARG A 179 -7.43 12.92 7.66
CA ARG A 179 -8.14 13.07 8.94
C ARG A 179 -8.93 14.37 9.06
N LEU A 180 -8.56 15.41 8.32
CA LEU A 180 -9.33 16.67 8.26
C LEU A 180 -10.53 16.60 7.31
N LEU A 181 -10.60 15.58 6.46
CA LEU A 181 -11.74 15.34 5.57
C LEU A 181 -12.89 14.59 6.25
N TYR A 182 -12.66 14.04 7.42
CA TYR A 182 -13.67 13.42 8.29
C TYR A 182 -14.23 14.46 9.25
#